data_aa726fccbbe34789817e5d9242cba839
#
_entry.id   aa726fccbbe34789817e5d9242cba839
#
_cell.length_a   1.000
_cell.length_b   1.000
_cell.length_c   1.000
_cell.angle_alpha   90.00
_cell.angle_beta   90.00
_cell.angle_gamma   90.00
#
_symmetry.space_group_name_H-M   'P 1'
#
loop_
_entity.id
_entity.type
_entity.pdbx_description
1 polymer ?
#
loop_
_entity_poly.entity_id
_entity_poly.type
_entity_poly.pdbx_seq_one_letter_code
_entity_poly.pdbx_strand_id
1 'polypeptide(L)'
;MLGMLSRLRRLTDRVIANPFLMWAGFAALMAAFIVGTVGWYGDFFEQLRIPLWAYPFVPDCPLAAGLAGVALILRHLKRPSRIVDQVAAVACIKYGTWTMTFWALYWAGNGPIEMTSLFSGPVMFLTHLGLTVLGIVLLLYVGRPKLGEALLVLAFFALSDFVDYASIAPQRFGGYGYYPPLPPVNGNYFGLVPAMQIHAIVMTWLVAGVQALRAVRGRRDAQGA
;
A
#
# COMPACT_ATOMS: atom_id res chain seq x y z
N MET A 1 6.56 -15.65 18.83
CA MET A 1 6.04 -14.50 18.07
C MET A 1 6.49 -13.15 18.66
N LEU A 2 6.23 -12.85 19.94
CA LEU A 2 6.61 -11.56 20.57
C LEU A 2 8.13 -11.26 20.48
N GLY A 3 8.99 -12.25 20.67
CA GLY A 3 10.45 -12.07 20.55
C GLY A 3 10.92 -11.71 19.14
N MET A 4 10.28 -12.22 18.10
CA MET A 4 10.59 -11.88 16.69
C MET A 4 10.20 -10.42 16.38
N LEU A 5 9.01 -10.00 16.78
CA LEU A 5 8.55 -8.62 16.57
C LEU A 5 9.44 -7.59 17.29
N SER A 6 9.90 -7.92 18.52
CA SER A 6 10.82 -7.06 19.25
C SER A 6 12.22 -6.97 18.62
N ARG A 7 12.69 -8.06 18.00
CA ARG A 7 13.95 -8.05 17.22
C ARG A 7 13.81 -7.19 15.96
N LEU A 8 12.70 -7.37 15.22
CA LEU A 8 12.42 -6.58 14.02
C LEU A 8 12.36 -5.09 14.34
N ARG A 9 11.66 -4.71 15.40
CA ARG A 9 11.60 -3.31 15.85
C ARG A 9 13.00 -2.77 16.19
N ARG A 10 13.82 -3.51 16.96
CA ARG A 10 15.21 -3.08 17.28
C ARG A 10 16.08 -2.92 16.05
N LEU A 11 15.95 -3.81 15.05
CA LEU A 11 16.66 -3.64 13.77
C LEU A 11 16.25 -2.37 13.05
N THR A 12 14.95 -2.11 12.97
CA THR A 12 14.41 -0.89 12.36
C THR A 12 14.87 0.36 13.09
N ASP A 13 14.86 0.34 14.45
CA ASP A 13 15.37 1.47 15.26
C ASP A 13 16.84 1.77 14.96
N ARG A 14 17.67 0.73 14.73
CA ARG A 14 19.07 0.91 14.32
C ARG A 14 19.21 1.50 12.93
N VAL A 15 18.36 1.09 11.96
CA VAL A 15 18.35 1.67 10.60
C VAL A 15 17.94 3.13 10.67
N ILE A 16 16.87 3.46 11.39
CA ILE A 16 16.39 4.84 11.55
C ILE A 16 17.42 5.73 12.25
N ALA A 17 18.16 5.19 13.22
CA ALA A 17 19.20 5.92 13.95
C ALA A 17 20.47 6.15 13.12
N ASN A 18 20.74 5.33 12.12
CA ASN A 18 21.90 5.48 11.24
C ASN A 18 21.55 6.44 10.08
N PRO A 19 22.18 7.65 10.01
CA PRO A 19 21.82 8.64 8.98
C PRO A 19 22.01 8.12 7.56
N PHE A 20 23.09 7.39 7.29
CA PHE A 20 23.37 6.86 5.95
C PHE A 20 22.28 5.88 5.50
N LEU A 21 21.96 4.86 6.33
CA LEU A 21 20.92 3.88 6.01
C LEU A 21 19.55 4.53 5.89
N MET A 22 19.27 5.51 6.74
CA MET A 22 18.00 6.24 6.72
C MET A 22 17.82 7.04 5.42
N TRP A 23 18.83 7.84 5.04
CA TRP A 23 18.76 8.62 3.81
C TRP A 23 18.79 7.77 2.56
N ALA A 24 19.57 6.67 2.54
CA ALA A 24 19.57 5.70 1.45
C ALA A 24 18.18 5.03 1.29
N GLY A 25 17.59 4.60 2.41
CA GLY A 25 16.24 4.03 2.41
C GLY A 25 15.16 5.03 1.97
N PHE A 26 15.23 6.27 2.46
CA PHE A 26 14.34 7.34 2.01
C PHE A 26 14.48 7.61 0.52
N ALA A 27 15.72 7.75 0.02
CA ALA A 27 15.97 7.98 -1.41
C ALA A 27 15.44 6.82 -2.26
N ALA A 28 15.63 5.56 -1.83
CA ALA A 28 15.10 4.39 -2.53
C ALA A 28 13.56 4.39 -2.58
N LEU A 29 12.88 4.73 -1.48
CA LEU A 29 11.42 4.82 -1.43
C LEU A 29 10.88 5.98 -2.28
N MET A 30 11.56 7.13 -2.28
CA MET A 30 11.19 8.25 -3.15
C MET A 30 11.46 7.95 -4.63
N ALA A 31 12.55 7.23 -4.95
CA ALA A 31 12.80 6.74 -6.30
C ALA A 31 11.68 5.76 -6.74
N ALA A 32 11.29 4.82 -5.88
CA ALA A 32 10.19 3.91 -6.16
C ALA A 32 8.85 4.66 -6.37
N PHE A 33 8.60 5.71 -5.57
CA PHE A 33 7.43 6.59 -5.76
C PHE A 33 7.46 7.29 -7.13
N ILE A 34 8.57 7.93 -7.49
CA ILE A 34 8.69 8.69 -8.75
C ILE A 34 8.66 7.74 -9.95
N VAL A 35 9.52 6.72 -9.95
CA VAL A 35 9.64 5.77 -11.06
C VAL A 35 8.33 4.98 -11.24
N GLY A 36 7.71 4.56 -10.15
CA GLY A 36 6.43 3.86 -10.20
C GLY A 36 5.31 4.76 -10.72
N THR A 37 5.23 6.02 -10.25
CA THR A 37 4.19 6.96 -10.70
C THR A 37 4.37 7.32 -12.17
N VAL A 38 5.60 7.66 -12.60
CA VAL A 38 5.86 8.09 -13.98
C VAL A 38 5.92 6.89 -14.93
N GLY A 39 6.63 5.83 -14.55
CA GLY A 39 6.91 4.70 -15.44
C GLY A 39 5.77 3.69 -15.57
N TRP A 40 4.93 3.53 -14.51
CA TRP A 40 3.81 2.58 -14.54
C TRP A 40 2.48 3.27 -14.77
N TYR A 41 2.27 4.45 -14.18
CA TYR A 41 1.00 5.17 -14.25
C TYR A 41 1.01 6.37 -15.21
N GLY A 42 2.18 6.78 -15.77
CA GLY A 42 2.28 7.96 -16.64
C GLY A 42 1.29 7.92 -17.80
N ASP A 43 1.37 6.88 -18.63
CA ASP A 43 0.45 6.67 -19.75
C ASP A 43 -1.01 6.54 -19.30
N PHE A 44 -1.23 5.97 -18.12
CA PHE A 44 -2.56 5.78 -17.56
C PHE A 44 -3.20 7.13 -17.18
N PHE A 45 -2.44 8.04 -16.58
CA PHE A 45 -2.89 9.41 -16.29
C PHE A 45 -3.26 10.17 -17.56
N GLU A 46 -2.42 10.10 -18.60
CA GLU A 46 -2.65 10.79 -19.86
C GLU A 46 -3.85 10.23 -20.60
N GLN A 47 -3.91 8.91 -20.75
CA GLN A 47 -4.93 8.24 -21.53
C GLN A 47 -6.33 8.35 -20.93
N LEU A 48 -6.47 8.27 -19.60
CA LEU A 48 -7.77 8.33 -18.91
C LEU A 48 -8.22 9.74 -18.57
N ARG A 49 -7.36 10.75 -18.77
CA ARG A 49 -7.63 12.14 -18.34
C ARG A 49 -8.13 12.17 -16.90
N ILE A 50 -7.41 11.49 -16.02
CA ILE A 50 -7.81 11.32 -14.62
C ILE A 50 -8.01 12.68 -13.97
N PRO A 51 -9.14 12.93 -13.31
CA PRO A 51 -9.37 14.20 -12.65
C PRO A 51 -8.45 14.38 -11.45
N LEU A 52 -8.01 15.59 -11.17
CA LEU A 52 -7.04 15.90 -10.10
C LEU A 52 -7.43 15.35 -8.73
N TRP A 53 -8.72 15.30 -8.42
CA TRP A 53 -9.21 14.76 -7.15
C TRP A 53 -8.95 13.25 -6.98
N ALA A 54 -8.79 12.50 -8.08
CA ALA A 54 -8.51 11.07 -8.04
C ALA A 54 -7.01 10.74 -7.90
N TYR A 55 -6.11 11.71 -8.15
CA TYR A 55 -4.65 11.50 -8.05
C TYR A 55 -4.15 10.91 -6.73
N PRO A 56 -4.72 11.25 -5.55
CA PRO A 56 -4.31 10.62 -4.30
C PRO A 56 -4.68 9.14 -4.17
N PHE A 57 -5.47 8.59 -5.09
CA PHE A 57 -6.00 7.23 -5.03
C PHE A 57 -5.49 6.33 -6.17
N VAL A 58 -4.92 6.89 -7.24
CA VAL A 58 -4.58 6.13 -8.45
C VAL A 58 -3.19 5.51 -8.42
N PRO A 59 -2.10 6.19 -8.04
CA PRO A 59 -0.77 5.57 -8.01
C PRO A 59 -0.52 4.80 -6.70
N ASP A 60 -1.34 3.82 -6.42
CA ASP A 60 -1.45 3.06 -5.17
C ASP A 60 -0.11 2.62 -4.57
N CYS A 61 0.61 1.76 -5.27
CA CYS A 61 1.88 1.21 -4.78
C CYS A 61 2.99 2.27 -4.69
N PRO A 62 3.17 3.14 -5.70
CA PRO A 62 4.09 4.26 -5.60
C PRO A 62 3.76 5.18 -4.42
N LEU A 63 2.48 5.53 -4.24
CA LEU A 63 2.04 6.36 -3.12
C LEU A 63 2.38 5.71 -1.76
N ALA A 64 2.18 4.39 -1.64
CA ALA A 64 2.54 3.66 -0.43
C ALA A 64 4.03 3.76 -0.13
N ALA A 65 4.91 3.64 -1.14
CA ALA A 65 6.35 3.80 -0.98
C ALA A 65 6.70 5.24 -0.55
N GLY A 66 6.11 6.25 -1.19
CA GLY A 66 6.31 7.66 -0.83
C GLY A 66 5.88 7.95 0.62
N LEU A 67 4.69 7.49 1.03
CA LEU A 67 4.17 7.64 2.40
C LEU A 67 5.06 6.93 3.43
N ALA A 68 5.58 5.74 3.11
CA ALA A 68 6.53 5.05 3.96
C ALA A 68 7.84 5.83 4.11
N GLY A 69 8.35 6.42 3.03
CA GLY A 69 9.50 7.32 3.07
C GLY A 69 9.26 8.50 3.99
N VAL A 70 8.10 9.16 3.87
CA VAL A 70 7.70 10.26 4.75
C VAL A 70 7.59 9.81 6.21
N ALA A 71 6.98 8.65 6.49
CA ALA A 71 6.88 8.11 7.85
C ALA A 71 8.25 7.87 8.48
N LEU A 72 9.19 7.28 7.73
CA LEU A 72 10.55 7.00 8.19
C LEU A 72 11.35 8.27 8.44
N ILE A 73 11.31 9.26 7.53
CA ILE A 73 12.06 10.52 7.71
C ILE A 73 11.52 11.33 8.88
N LEU A 74 10.21 11.37 9.10
CA LEU A 74 9.61 12.03 10.26
C LEU A 74 10.08 11.37 11.58
N ARG A 75 10.27 10.06 11.61
CA ARG A 75 10.82 9.35 12.76
C ARG A 75 12.28 9.66 12.99
N HIS A 76 13.08 9.69 11.93
CA HIS A 76 14.49 10.10 12.01
C HIS A 76 14.63 11.51 12.56
N LEU A 77 13.78 12.43 12.12
CA LEU A 77 13.73 13.82 12.60
C LEU A 77 13.10 13.97 14.02
N LYS A 78 12.77 12.85 14.69
CA LYS A 78 12.10 12.82 16.01
C LYS A 78 10.75 13.55 16.04
N ARG A 79 10.06 13.60 14.92
CA ARG A 79 8.73 14.21 14.74
C ARG A 79 7.71 13.22 14.17
N PRO A 80 7.55 12.00 14.75
CA PRO A 80 6.65 10.99 14.20
C PRO A 80 5.20 11.49 14.18
N SER A 81 4.51 11.21 13.08
CA SER A 81 3.09 11.49 12.93
C SER A 81 2.32 10.16 12.94
N ARG A 82 1.46 9.99 13.92
CA ARG A 82 0.68 8.76 14.09
C ARG A 82 -0.24 8.46 12.91
N ILE A 83 -0.83 9.50 12.32
CA ILE A 83 -1.70 9.35 11.15
C ILE A 83 -0.91 8.98 9.90
N VAL A 84 0.26 9.59 9.69
CA VAL A 84 1.15 9.23 8.58
C VAL A 84 1.62 7.80 8.71
N ASP A 85 2.03 7.38 9.92
CA ASP A 85 2.43 6.00 10.18
C ASP A 85 1.31 4.99 9.90
N GLN A 86 0.06 5.32 10.29
CA GLN A 86 -1.10 4.45 10.04
C GLN A 86 -1.40 4.35 8.55
N VAL A 87 -1.49 5.49 7.85
CA VAL A 87 -1.79 5.51 6.41
C VAL A 87 -0.69 4.78 5.64
N ALA A 88 0.59 5.06 5.93
CA ALA A 88 1.72 4.38 5.31
C ALA A 88 1.70 2.86 5.56
N ALA A 89 1.46 2.45 6.82
CA ALA A 89 1.41 1.03 7.17
C ALA A 89 0.29 0.28 6.44
N VAL A 90 -0.92 0.86 6.42
CA VAL A 90 -2.08 0.25 5.74
C VAL A 90 -1.84 0.21 4.24
N ALA A 91 -1.37 1.32 3.62
CA ALA A 91 -1.05 1.38 2.20
C ALA A 91 -0.02 0.32 1.79
N CYS A 92 1.10 0.25 2.52
CA CYS A 92 2.16 -0.72 2.23
C CYS A 92 1.68 -2.17 2.31
N ILE A 93 0.85 -2.52 3.31
CA ILE A 93 0.32 -3.88 3.45
C ILE A 93 -0.73 -4.14 2.36
N LYS A 94 -1.70 -3.25 2.19
CA LYS A 94 -2.79 -3.41 1.22
C LYS A 94 -2.25 -3.57 -0.20
N TYR A 95 -1.51 -2.59 -0.67
CA TYR A 95 -1.02 -2.57 -2.06
C TYR A 95 0.14 -3.56 -2.29
N GLY A 96 0.99 -3.77 -1.27
CA GLY A 96 2.02 -4.79 -1.32
C GLY A 96 1.43 -6.18 -1.51
N THR A 97 0.48 -6.59 -0.67
CA THR A 97 -0.19 -7.90 -0.78
C THR A 97 -1.06 -8.00 -2.03
N TRP A 98 -1.70 -6.90 -2.46
CA TRP A 98 -2.50 -6.85 -3.67
C TRP A 98 -1.65 -7.21 -4.90
N THR A 99 -0.51 -6.54 -5.09
CA THR A 99 0.38 -6.81 -6.22
C THR A 99 0.99 -8.22 -6.16
N MET A 100 1.36 -8.69 -4.97
CA MET A 100 1.84 -10.08 -4.81
C MET A 100 0.76 -11.10 -5.19
N THR A 101 -0.47 -10.92 -4.74
CA THR A 101 -1.60 -11.79 -5.07
C THR A 101 -1.88 -11.77 -6.57
N PHE A 102 -1.88 -10.58 -7.19
CA PHE A 102 -2.03 -10.46 -8.63
C PHE A 102 -0.99 -11.31 -9.38
N TRP A 103 0.30 -11.15 -9.09
CA TRP A 103 1.34 -11.91 -9.78
C TRP A 103 1.29 -13.40 -9.50
N ALA A 104 0.93 -13.81 -8.29
CA ALA A 104 0.74 -15.22 -7.97
C ALA A 104 -0.39 -15.86 -8.81
N LEU A 105 -1.53 -15.17 -8.92
CA LEU A 105 -2.66 -15.61 -9.75
C LEU A 105 -2.34 -15.55 -11.25
N TYR A 106 -1.61 -14.50 -11.66
CA TYR A 106 -1.16 -14.35 -13.05
C TYR A 106 -0.27 -15.53 -13.48
N TRP A 107 0.73 -15.90 -12.67
CA TRP A 107 1.62 -17.03 -12.97
C TRP A 107 0.88 -18.37 -12.92
N ALA A 108 -0.11 -18.52 -12.07
CA ALA A 108 -0.94 -19.74 -12.06
C ALA A 108 -1.73 -19.91 -13.39
N GLY A 109 -2.09 -18.78 -14.04
CA GLY A 109 -2.81 -18.80 -15.32
C GLY A 109 -1.92 -18.83 -16.55
N ASN A 110 -0.80 -18.08 -16.56
CA ASN A 110 0.03 -17.85 -17.76
C ASN A 110 1.44 -18.49 -17.70
N GLY A 111 1.81 -19.05 -16.55
CA GLY A 111 3.19 -19.47 -16.29
C GLY A 111 4.15 -18.32 -15.96
N PRO A 112 5.41 -18.64 -15.61
CA PRO A 112 6.40 -17.65 -15.18
C PRO A 112 6.80 -16.73 -16.35
N ILE A 113 6.96 -15.45 -16.03
CA ILE A 113 7.46 -14.44 -16.95
C ILE A 113 8.96 -14.20 -16.69
N GLU A 114 9.73 -14.00 -17.75
CA GLU A 114 11.14 -13.66 -17.65
C GLU A 114 11.34 -12.27 -17.01
N MET A 115 12.48 -12.10 -16.34
CA MET A 115 12.88 -10.82 -15.74
C MET A 115 13.46 -9.91 -16.82
N THR A 116 12.60 -9.22 -17.58
CA THR A 116 13.00 -8.39 -18.72
C THR A 116 13.07 -6.90 -18.41
N SER A 117 12.48 -6.45 -17.29
CA SER A 117 12.42 -5.02 -16.91
C SER A 117 12.21 -4.83 -15.42
N LEU A 118 12.32 -3.58 -14.95
CA LEU A 118 11.96 -3.19 -13.58
C LEU A 118 10.49 -3.46 -13.21
N PHE A 119 9.62 -3.55 -14.22
CA PHE A 119 8.20 -3.82 -14.07
C PHE A 119 7.84 -5.28 -14.39
N SER A 120 8.83 -6.16 -14.54
CA SER A 120 8.57 -7.59 -14.71
C SER A 120 7.94 -8.22 -13.47
N GLY A 121 7.15 -9.26 -13.65
CA GLY A 121 6.42 -9.93 -12.58
C GLY A 121 7.26 -10.30 -11.35
N PRO A 122 8.43 -10.95 -11.50
CA PRO A 122 9.29 -11.30 -10.37
C PRO A 122 9.81 -10.08 -9.61
N VAL A 123 10.22 -9.01 -10.31
CA VAL A 123 10.70 -7.78 -9.66
C VAL A 123 9.55 -7.09 -8.91
N MET A 124 8.37 -7.00 -9.55
CA MET A 124 7.19 -6.44 -8.92
C MET A 124 6.78 -7.25 -7.68
N PHE A 125 6.81 -8.58 -7.74
CA PHE A 125 6.50 -9.43 -6.59
C PHE A 125 7.47 -9.19 -5.43
N LEU A 126 8.78 -9.20 -5.68
CA LEU A 126 9.80 -9.03 -4.63
C LEU A 126 9.79 -7.63 -4.02
N THR A 127 9.64 -6.59 -4.82
CA THR A 127 9.57 -5.21 -4.32
C THR A 127 8.31 -5.00 -3.46
N HIS A 128 7.20 -5.63 -3.81
CA HIS A 128 5.96 -5.53 -3.06
C HIS A 128 5.92 -6.43 -1.82
N LEU A 129 6.67 -7.54 -1.82
CA LEU A 129 6.98 -8.26 -0.58
C LEU A 129 7.75 -7.35 0.39
N GLY A 130 8.77 -6.64 -0.08
CA GLY A 130 9.49 -5.63 0.71
C GLY A 130 8.56 -4.53 1.24
N LEU A 131 7.66 -4.03 0.40
CA LEU A 131 6.66 -3.03 0.77
C LEU A 131 5.72 -3.56 1.88
N THR A 132 5.23 -4.79 1.74
CA THR A 132 4.38 -5.46 2.75
C THR A 132 5.11 -5.59 4.09
N VAL A 133 6.36 -6.06 4.07
CA VAL A 133 7.19 -6.18 5.29
C VAL A 133 7.39 -4.80 5.94
N LEU A 134 7.66 -3.77 5.16
CA LEU A 134 7.78 -2.40 5.65
C LEU A 134 6.49 -1.91 6.31
N GLY A 135 5.33 -2.20 5.72
CA GLY A 135 4.03 -1.88 6.31
C GLY A 135 3.81 -2.57 7.67
N ILE A 136 4.16 -3.86 7.78
CA ILE A 136 4.12 -4.60 9.06
C ILE A 136 5.04 -3.95 10.09
N VAL A 137 6.24 -3.55 9.68
CA VAL A 137 7.18 -2.83 10.56
C VAL A 137 6.59 -1.51 11.04
N LEU A 138 6.01 -0.71 10.15
CA LEU A 138 5.38 0.55 10.51
C LEU A 138 4.22 0.37 11.50
N LEU A 139 3.44 -0.71 11.37
CA LEU A 139 2.38 -1.04 12.36
C LEU A 139 2.92 -1.21 13.78
N LEU A 140 4.17 -1.64 13.97
CA LEU A 140 4.78 -1.78 15.29
C LEU A 140 4.98 -0.43 16.00
N TYR A 141 4.99 0.66 15.23
CA TYR A 141 5.14 2.03 15.73
C TYR A 141 3.83 2.79 15.93
N VAL A 142 2.74 2.32 15.33
CA VAL A 142 1.44 3.00 15.41
C VAL A 142 0.87 3.03 16.84
N GLY A 143 1.21 2.04 17.66
CA GLY A 143 0.68 1.94 19.02
C GLY A 143 -0.85 1.76 19.05
N ARG A 144 -1.53 2.36 20.05
CA ARG A 144 -3.01 2.41 20.09
C ARG A 144 -3.48 3.63 19.30
N PRO A 145 -4.22 3.45 18.19
CA PRO A 145 -4.74 4.58 17.41
C PRO A 145 -5.84 5.30 18.17
N LYS A 146 -6.00 6.62 17.94
CA LYS A 146 -7.21 7.35 18.35
C LYS A 146 -8.35 6.98 17.39
N LEU A 147 -9.58 6.93 17.92
CA LEU A 147 -10.73 6.51 17.10
C LEU A 147 -10.91 7.38 15.85
N GLY A 148 -10.80 8.71 15.98
CA GLY A 148 -10.94 9.62 14.83
C GLY A 148 -9.84 9.40 13.77
N GLU A 149 -8.58 9.17 14.20
CA GLU A 149 -7.47 8.85 13.29
C GLU A 149 -7.73 7.53 12.55
N ALA A 150 -8.15 6.49 13.27
CA ALA A 150 -8.40 5.18 12.69
C ALA A 150 -9.60 5.17 11.74
N LEU A 151 -10.67 5.91 12.06
CA LEU A 151 -11.83 6.07 11.18
C LEU A 151 -11.47 6.86 9.92
N LEU A 152 -10.65 7.91 10.04
CA LEU A 152 -10.16 8.65 8.87
C LEU A 152 -9.33 7.77 7.93
N VAL A 153 -8.45 6.94 8.48
CA VAL A 153 -7.65 5.98 7.69
C VAL A 153 -8.56 4.95 7.02
N LEU A 154 -9.52 4.39 7.75
CA LEU A 154 -10.49 3.44 7.18
C LEU A 154 -11.31 4.10 6.05
N ALA A 155 -11.81 5.31 6.25
CA ALA A 155 -12.57 6.05 5.26
C ALA A 155 -11.72 6.35 4.00
N PHE A 156 -10.45 6.73 4.18
CA PHE A 156 -9.54 6.96 3.06
C PHE A 156 -9.37 5.71 2.18
N PHE A 157 -9.12 4.54 2.80
CA PHE A 157 -8.93 3.30 2.02
C PHE A 157 -10.25 2.73 1.47
N ALA A 158 -11.38 2.92 2.15
CA ALA A 158 -12.69 2.59 1.59
C ALA A 158 -13.03 3.47 0.38
N LEU A 159 -12.66 4.75 0.42
CA LEU A 159 -12.77 5.66 -0.73
C LEU A 159 -11.82 5.26 -1.86
N SER A 160 -10.59 4.82 -1.55
CA SER A 160 -9.67 4.26 -2.54
C SER A 160 -10.28 3.05 -3.26
N ASP A 161 -10.84 2.09 -2.50
CA ASP A 161 -11.52 0.93 -3.11
C ASP A 161 -12.69 1.36 -4.02
N PHE A 162 -13.44 2.39 -3.60
CA PHE A 162 -14.51 2.94 -4.42
C PHE A 162 -13.98 3.58 -5.71
N VAL A 163 -12.91 4.39 -5.64
CA VAL A 163 -12.29 5.01 -6.81
C VAL A 163 -11.75 3.96 -7.78
N ASP A 164 -11.14 2.89 -7.24
CA ASP A 164 -10.54 1.85 -8.06
C ASP A 164 -11.59 0.98 -8.77
N TYR A 165 -12.72 0.67 -8.12
CA TYR A 165 -13.63 -0.38 -8.59
C TYR A 165 -15.06 0.07 -8.83
N ALA A 166 -15.44 1.31 -8.51
CA ALA A 166 -16.77 1.81 -8.84
C ALA A 166 -16.85 2.28 -10.29
N SER A 167 -18.06 2.26 -10.84
CA SER A 167 -18.36 2.67 -12.22
C SER A 167 -18.32 4.19 -12.42
N ILE A 168 -17.32 4.87 -11.86
CA ILE A 168 -17.16 6.34 -11.95
C ILE A 168 -16.16 6.77 -13.03
N ALA A 169 -15.37 5.82 -13.55
CA ALA A 169 -14.43 6.07 -14.63
C ALA A 169 -14.99 5.63 -15.98
N PRO A 170 -14.48 6.19 -17.10
CA PRO A 170 -14.79 5.69 -18.43
C PRO A 170 -14.46 4.20 -18.52
N GLN A 171 -15.35 3.43 -19.12
CA GLN A 171 -15.10 2.03 -19.38
C GLN A 171 -13.88 1.87 -20.29
N ARG A 172 -12.80 1.33 -19.75
CA ARG A 172 -11.64 0.91 -20.51
C ARG A 172 -11.34 -0.53 -20.18
N PHE A 173 -10.99 -1.30 -21.21
CA PHE A 173 -10.67 -2.71 -21.04
C PHE A 173 -11.72 -3.48 -20.21
N GLY A 174 -13.06 -3.05 -20.30
CA GLY A 174 -14.22 -3.71 -19.67
C GLY A 174 -14.35 -3.60 -18.15
N GLY A 175 -13.43 -2.90 -17.47
CA GLY A 175 -13.54 -2.58 -16.06
C GLY A 175 -14.06 -1.18 -15.82
N TYR A 176 -14.61 -0.95 -14.64
CA TYR A 176 -15.02 0.36 -14.16
C TYR A 176 -14.09 0.76 -13.03
N GLY A 177 -13.63 2.02 -13.01
CA GLY A 177 -12.76 2.53 -11.98
C GLY A 177 -11.33 2.77 -12.44
N TYR A 178 -10.52 3.27 -11.51
CA TYR A 178 -9.13 3.67 -11.75
C TYR A 178 -8.11 2.67 -11.16
N TYR A 179 -8.49 1.38 -11.08
CA TYR A 179 -7.56 0.36 -10.58
C TYR A 179 -6.28 0.29 -11.43
N PRO A 180 -5.15 -0.17 -10.88
CA PRO A 180 -3.88 -0.25 -11.58
C PRO A 180 -3.97 -1.01 -12.90
N PRO A 181 -3.28 -0.58 -13.98
CA PRO A 181 -3.27 -1.30 -15.24
C PRO A 181 -2.71 -2.71 -15.04
N LEU A 182 -3.49 -3.72 -15.44
CA LEU A 182 -3.15 -5.13 -15.30
C LEU A 182 -2.84 -5.76 -16.66
N PRO A 183 -1.77 -6.57 -16.79
CA PRO A 183 -1.56 -7.38 -17.97
C PRO A 183 -2.66 -8.44 -18.13
N PRO A 184 -2.99 -8.82 -19.37
CA PRO A 184 -4.05 -9.79 -19.62
C PRO A 184 -3.65 -11.20 -19.17
N VAL A 185 -4.59 -11.94 -18.60
CA VAL A 185 -4.45 -13.36 -18.30
C VAL A 185 -5.12 -14.16 -19.40
N ASN A 186 -4.37 -15.00 -20.13
CA ASN A 186 -4.87 -15.73 -21.29
C ASN A 186 -5.60 -14.85 -22.30
N GLY A 187 -5.09 -13.65 -22.56
CA GLY A 187 -5.73 -12.67 -23.46
C GLY A 187 -6.93 -11.94 -22.86
N ASN A 188 -7.32 -12.25 -21.62
CA ASN A 188 -8.44 -11.60 -20.93
C ASN A 188 -7.92 -10.56 -19.93
N TYR A 189 -8.15 -9.27 -20.21
CA TYR A 189 -7.76 -8.16 -19.33
C TYR A 189 -8.55 -8.09 -18.00
N PHE A 190 -9.66 -8.84 -17.91
CA PHE A 190 -10.61 -8.76 -16.78
C PHE A 190 -10.64 -9.98 -15.91
N GLY A 191 -9.99 -11.07 -16.31
CA GLY A 191 -10.09 -12.35 -15.64
C GLY A 191 -9.76 -12.31 -14.15
N LEU A 192 -8.87 -11.41 -13.74
CA LEU A 192 -8.47 -11.25 -12.34
C LEU A 192 -9.12 -10.06 -11.62
N VAL A 193 -9.77 -9.14 -12.33
CA VAL A 193 -10.35 -7.93 -11.71
C VAL A 193 -11.28 -8.24 -10.54
N PRO A 194 -12.23 -9.19 -10.62
CA PRO A 194 -13.10 -9.50 -9.48
C PRO A 194 -12.33 -10.04 -8.27
N ALA A 195 -11.32 -10.88 -8.48
CA ALA A 195 -10.49 -11.40 -7.40
C ALA A 195 -9.67 -10.29 -6.74
N MET A 196 -9.13 -9.36 -7.53
CA MET A 196 -8.34 -8.24 -7.05
C MET A 196 -9.20 -7.20 -6.33
N GLN A 197 -10.44 -6.98 -6.75
CA GLN A 197 -11.42 -6.16 -6.06
C GLN A 197 -11.74 -6.75 -4.67
N ILE A 198 -12.04 -8.03 -4.60
CA ILE A 198 -12.31 -8.73 -3.33
C ILE A 198 -11.08 -8.61 -2.41
N HIS A 199 -9.88 -8.84 -2.94
CA HIS A 199 -8.64 -8.70 -2.17
C HIS A 199 -8.49 -7.29 -1.59
N ALA A 200 -8.67 -6.24 -2.41
CA ALA A 200 -8.55 -4.85 -1.98
C ALA A 200 -9.51 -4.54 -0.82
N ILE A 201 -10.79 -4.87 -0.98
CA ILE A 201 -11.82 -4.67 0.05
C ILE A 201 -11.47 -5.45 1.33
N VAL A 202 -11.15 -6.74 1.21
CA VAL A 202 -10.77 -7.58 2.36
C VAL A 202 -9.58 -6.98 3.10
N MET A 203 -8.54 -6.54 2.40
CA MET A 203 -7.34 -5.96 3.02
C MET A 203 -7.62 -4.60 3.68
N THR A 204 -8.49 -3.77 3.11
CA THR A 204 -8.95 -2.53 3.74
C THR A 204 -9.61 -2.82 5.09
N TRP A 205 -10.56 -3.75 5.14
CA TRP A 205 -11.25 -4.11 6.38
C TRP A 205 -10.36 -4.88 7.35
N LEU A 206 -9.49 -5.74 6.88
CA LEU A 206 -8.57 -6.50 7.73
C LEU A 206 -7.53 -5.60 8.40
N VAL A 207 -6.92 -4.66 7.67
CA VAL A 207 -5.83 -3.84 8.20
C VAL A 207 -6.35 -2.55 8.83
N ALA A 208 -7.08 -1.72 8.10
CA ALA A 208 -7.61 -0.46 8.61
C ALA A 208 -8.80 -0.68 9.57
N GLY A 209 -9.69 -1.63 9.29
CA GLY A 209 -10.81 -1.99 10.15
C GLY A 209 -10.36 -2.53 11.51
N VAL A 210 -9.33 -3.40 11.54
CA VAL A 210 -8.75 -3.87 12.81
C VAL A 210 -8.17 -2.73 13.62
N GLN A 211 -7.53 -1.73 13.00
CA GLN A 211 -7.06 -0.53 13.71
C GLN A 211 -8.24 0.26 14.32
N ALA A 212 -9.33 0.42 13.59
CA ALA A 212 -10.54 1.07 14.11
C ALA A 212 -11.14 0.31 15.30
N LEU A 213 -11.23 -1.02 15.22
CA LEU A 213 -11.69 -1.86 16.33
C LEU A 213 -10.78 -1.75 17.58
N ARG A 214 -9.46 -1.71 17.40
CA ARG A 214 -8.50 -1.50 18.50
C ARG A 214 -8.71 -0.13 19.17
N ALA A 215 -9.02 0.90 18.39
CA ALA A 215 -9.29 2.24 18.90
C ALA A 215 -10.58 2.28 19.73
N VAL A 216 -11.66 1.61 19.28
CA VAL A 216 -12.95 1.50 20.02
C VAL A 216 -12.75 0.78 21.34
N ARG A 217 -12.07 -0.37 21.34
CA ARG A 217 -11.80 -1.15 22.58
C ARG A 217 -11.00 -0.33 23.58
N GLY A 218 -9.92 0.33 23.14
CA GLY A 218 -9.09 1.16 24.02
C GLY A 218 -9.85 2.34 24.64
N ARG A 219 -10.88 2.89 23.96
CA ARG A 219 -11.75 3.93 24.50
C ARG A 219 -12.67 3.39 25.59
N ARG A 220 -13.24 2.20 25.42
CA ARG A 220 -14.09 1.56 26.42
C ARG A 220 -13.31 1.23 27.70
N ASP A 221 -12.10 0.69 27.57
CA ASP A 221 -11.23 0.38 28.70
C ASP A 221 -10.91 1.64 29.53
N ALA A 222 -10.73 2.80 28.87
CA ALA A 222 -10.45 4.08 29.54
C ALA A 222 -11.68 4.74 30.20
N GLN A 223 -12.90 4.35 29.82
CA GLN A 223 -14.15 4.86 30.39
C GLN A 223 -14.69 3.98 31.53
N GLY A 224 -14.22 2.74 31.62
CA GLY A 224 -14.63 1.80 32.66
C GLY A 224 -13.65 1.68 33.84
N ALA A 225 -12.52 2.40 33.78
CA ALA A 225 -11.51 2.53 34.85
C ALA A 225 -11.64 3.86 35.57
#